data_c59cf84415e54f941bce151be3c66fcf
#
_entry.id   c59cf84415e54f941bce151be3c66fcf
#
_cell.length_a   1.000
_cell.length_b   1.000
_cell.length_c   1.000
_cell.angle_alpha   90.00
_cell.angle_beta   90.00
_cell.angle_gamma   90.00
#
_symmetry.space_group_name_H-M   'P 1'
#
loop_
_entity.id
_entity.type
_entity.pdbx_description
1 polymer ?
#
loop_
_entity_poly.entity_id
_entity_poly.type
_entity_poly.pdbx_seq_one_letter_code
_entity_poly.pdbx_strand_id
1 'polypeptide(L)'
;MMVDMSDVRVMRARRFHTMEPGFPTAEAVAVRGDRILAVGSFDAVVAALGDAPFEVDDTLSDYVVLPGLMDQHLHPLTGAAAMSMEIVSTEDWVLPGHTSPAAHTPEEYLARLKAAERALTDTGDDGWLLTWGYHPLWHGPLDRTVLDQVSTTFLEINNGTVG
;
A
#
# COMPACT_ATOMS: atom_id res chain seq x y z
N MET A 1 32.99 18.91 14.69
CA MET A 1 32.96 17.76 13.78
C MET A 1 33.13 18.34 12.38
N MET A 2 34.33 18.27 11.81
CA MET A 2 34.57 18.70 10.42
C MET A 2 33.76 17.75 9.52
N VAL A 3 32.81 18.28 8.81
CA VAL A 3 32.07 17.53 7.78
C VAL A 3 33.06 17.34 6.63
N ASP A 4 33.38 16.10 6.35
CA ASP A 4 34.25 15.74 5.22
C ASP A 4 33.55 16.22 3.92
N MET A 5 34.16 17.20 3.26
CA MET A 5 33.65 17.80 2.02
C MET A 5 33.85 16.88 0.80
N SER A 6 34.50 15.72 0.99
CA SER A 6 34.86 14.79 -0.10
C SER A 6 33.70 13.81 -0.49
N ASP A 7 32.52 13.92 0.12
CA ASP A 7 31.47 12.92 -0.01
C ASP A 7 30.22 13.44 -0.75
N VAL A 8 30.40 14.35 -1.70
CA VAL A 8 29.31 14.77 -2.59
C VAL A 8 29.22 13.82 -3.76
N ARG A 9 28.04 13.23 -3.95
CA ARG A 9 27.76 12.35 -5.09
C ARG A 9 26.71 13.01 -5.98
N VAL A 10 26.98 13.07 -7.27
CA VAL A 10 26.01 13.51 -8.30
C VAL A 10 25.47 12.26 -9.00
N MET A 11 24.30 11.85 -8.63
CA MET A 11 23.58 10.73 -9.27
C MET A 11 22.93 11.21 -10.55
N ARG A 12 23.10 10.46 -11.64
CA ARG A 12 22.43 10.69 -12.93
C ARG A 12 21.40 9.61 -13.19
N ALA A 13 20.24 9.99 -13.74
CA ALA A 13 19.20 9.06 -14.14
C ALA A 13 18.61 9.47 -15.49
N ARG A 14 17.99 8.54 -16.19
CA ARG A 14 17.20 8.86 -17.38
C ARG A 14 16.15 9.93 -17.05
N ARG A 15 15.58 9.90 -15.84
CA ARG A 15 14.65 10.91 -15.31
C ARG A 15 14.48 10.74 -13.81
N PHE A 16 14.54 11.84 -13.06
CA PHE A 16 14.01 11.95 -11.73
C PHE A 16 12.64 12.63 -11.79
N HIS A 17 11.63 12.08 -11.16
CA HIS A 17 10.38 12.78 -10.86
C HIS A 17 10.53 13.46 -9.52
N THR A 18 10.40 14.79 -9.51
CA THR A 18 10.64 15.58 -8.29
C THR A 18 9.40 15.71 -7.41
N MET A 19 8.22 15.43 -7.98
CA MET A 19 6.90 15.67 -7.38
C MET A 19 6.63 17.16 -7.09
N GLU A 20 7.46 18.07 -7.61
CA GLU A 20 7.29 19.52 -7.51
C GLU A 20 6.61 20.05 -8.77
N PRO A 21 5.39 20.64 -8.69
CA PRO A 21 4.65 21.09 -9.86
C PRO A 21 5.39 22.08 -10.76
N GLY A 22 6.16 22.99 -10.15
CA GLY A 22 6.96 23.98 -10.88
C GLY A 22 8.22 23.42 -11.53
N PHE A 23 8.63 22.22 -11.15
CA PHE A 23 9.85 21.58 -11.61
C PHE A 23 9.70 20.05 -11.58
N PRO A 24 8.85 19.46 -12.43
CA PRO A 24 8.39 18.08 -12.28
C PRO A 24 9.43 17.00 -12.58
N THR A 25 10.50 17.34 -13.32
CA THR A 25 11.53 16.36 -13.72
C THR A 25 12.92 16.94 -13.66
N ALA A 26 13.92 16.08 -13.42
CA ALA A 26 15.35 16.41 -13.42
C ALA A 26 16.16 15.26 -14.06
N GLU A 27 17.43 15.53 -14.37
CA GLU A 27 18.40 14.57 -14.93
C GLU A 27 19.44 14.14 -13.91
N ALA A 28 19.69 15.01 -12.92
CA ALA A 28 20.71 14.78 -11.90
C ALA A 28 20.26 15.29 -10.53
N VAL A 29 20.80 14.64 -9.50
CA VAL A 29 20.61 15.00 -8.09
C VAL A 29 21.97 14.93 -7.39
N ALA A 30 22.39 16.03 -6.77
CA ALA A 30 23.56 16.05 -5.90
C ALA A 30 23.15 15.75 -4.46
N VAL A 31 23.83 14.80 -3.83
CA VAL A 31 23.60 14.42 -2.43
C VAL A 31 24.90 14.46 -1.63
N ARG A 32 24.77 14.75 -0.34
CA ARG A 32 25.83 14.63 0.65
C ARG A 32 25.25 14.02 1.93
N GLY A 33 25.69 12.80 2.23
CA GLY A 33 25.11 12.04 3.33
C GLY A 33 23.61 11.83 3.11
N ASP A 34 22.78 12.33 4.02
CA ASP A 34 21.32 12.26 4.01
C ASP A 34 20.62 13.48 3.38
N ARG A 35 21.38 14.39 2.74
CA ARG A 35 20.86 15.66 2.23
C ARG A 35 21.00 15.79 0.73
N ILE A 36 19.91 16.22 0.09
CA ILE A 36 19.92 16.71 -1.29
C ILE A 36 20.47 18.14 -1.30
N LEU A 37 21.49 18.39 -2.12
CA LEU A 37 22.13 19.69 -2.27
C LEU A 37 21.59 20.46 -3.47
N ALA A 38 21.37 19.76 -4.59
CA ALA A 38 20.88 20.34 -5.83
C ALA A 38 20.12 19.30 -6.65
N VAL A 39 19.17 19.76 -7.43
CA VAL A 39 18.35 18.94 -8.37
C VAL A 39 18.20 19.73 -9.66
N GLY A 40 18.41 19.09 -10.83
CA GLY A 40 18.26 19.79 -12.11
C GLY A 40 18.77 19.00 -13.31
N SER A 41 19.12 19.75 -14.38
CA SER A 41 19.98 19.22 -15.41
C SER A 41 21.37 18.95 -14.82
N PHE A 42 22.13 18.06 -15.42
CA PHE A 42 23.49 17.75 -14.92
C PHE A 42 24.34 19.01 -14.81
N ASP A 43 24.33 19.86 -15.85
CA ASP A 43 25.11 21.10 -15.87
C ASP A 43 24.67 22.09 -14.78
N ALA A 44 23.37 22.21 -14.50
CA ALA A 44 22.86 23.07 -13.46
C ALA A 44 23.25 22.57 -12.06
N VAL A 45 23.25 21.26 -11.83
CA VAL A 45 23.68 20.65 -10.58
C VAL A 45 25.18 20.88 -10.36
N VAL A 46 26.01 20.66 -11.39
CA VAL A 46 27.46 20.92 -11.30
C VAL A 46 27.73 22.40 -11.03
N ALA A 47 27.04 23.30 -11.73
CA ALA A 47 27.18 24.74 -11.51
C ALA A 47 26.81 25.16 -10.08
N ALA A 48 25.78 24.53 -9.51
CA ALA A 48 25.35 24.79 -8.12
C ALA A 48 26.37 24.30 -7.06
N LEU A 49 27.16 23.29 -7.38
CA LEU A 49 28.22 22.79 -6.49
C LEU A 49 29.48 23.66 -6.51
N GLY A 50 29.69 24.50 -7.55
CA GLY A 50 30.86 25.34 -7.73
C GLY A 50 32.16 24.51 -7.76
N ASP A 51 33.15 24.92 -6.95
CA ASP A 51 34.45 24.25 -6.88
C ASP A 51 34.48 23.06 -5.90
N ALA A 52 33.34 22.67 -5.34
CA ALA A 52 33.25 21.54 -4.42
C ALA A 52 33.57 20.23 -5.16
N PRO A 53 34.44 19.36 -4.64
CA PRO A 53 34.74 18.07 -5.25
C PRO A 53 33.50 17.17 -5.17
N PHE A 54 33.20 16.40 -6.21
CA PHE A 54 32.11 15.44 -6.27
C PHE A 54 32.49 14.22 -7.10
N GLU A 55 31.77 13.12 -6.86
CA GLU A 55 31.81 11.93 -7.70
C GLU A 55 30.53 11.83 -8.53
N VAL A 56 30.65 11.38 -9.78
CA VAL A 56 29.49 11.10 -10.64
C VAL A 56 29.11 9.63 -10.49
N ASP A 57 27.83 9.40 -10.23
CA ASP A 57 27.24 8.07 -10.11
C ASP A 57 26.23 7.86 -11.24
N ASP A 58 26.58 7.05 -12.22
CA ASP A 58 25.79 6.71 -13.40
C ASP A 58 24.99 5.39 -13.24
N THR A 59 24.98 4.79 -12.05
CA THR A 59 24.30 3.51 -11.82
C THR A 59 22.79 3.55 -12.11
N LEU A 60 22.19 4.74 -12.07
CA LEU A 60 20.77 4.96 -12.33
C LEU A 60 20.50 5.55 -13.72
N SER A 61 21.49 5.68 -14.60
CA SER A 61 21.39 6.40 -15.90
C SER A 61 20.27 5.87 -16.80
N ASP A 62 19.96 4.57 -16.73
CA ASP A 62 18.90 3.93 -17.51
C ASP A 62 17.54 3.86 -16.78
N TYR A 63 17.46 4.37 -15.56
CA TYR A 63 16.27 4.24 -14.72
C TYR A 63 15.48 5.54 -14.63
N VAL A 64 14.18 5.38 -14.36
CA VAL A 64 13.30 6.45 -13.90
C VAL A 64 13.24 6.36 -12.36
N VAL A 65 13.56 7.46 -11.70
CA VAL A 65 13.67 7.53 -10.25
C VAL A 65 12.54 8.38 -9.69
N LEU A 66 11.90 7.89 -8.64
CA LEU A 66 10.88 8.61 -7.89
C LEU A 66 11.35 8.80 -6.43
N PRO A 67 10.82 9.80 -5.72
CA PRO A 67 10.98 9.87 -4.27
C PRO A 67 10.47 8.60 -3.60
N GLY A 68 10.99 8.29 -2.42
CA GLY A 68 10.46 7.19 -1.60
C GLY A 68 8.97 7.37 -1.35
N LEU A 69 8.23 6.28 -1.45
CA LEU A 69 6.79 6.29 -1.18
C LEU A 69 6.56 6.58 0.30
N MET A 70 5.71 7.56 0.59
CA MET A 70 5.24 7.90 1.92
C MET A 70 3.72 7.83 1.95
N ASP A 71 3.18 7.05 2.87
CA ASP A 71 1.77 7.11 3.21
C ASP A 71 1.63 7.94 4.49
N GLN A 72 0.94 9.07 4.38
CA GLN A 72 0.76 10.00 5.50
C GLN A 72 -0.40 9.61 6.41
N HIS A 73 -1.24 8.68 5.98
CA HIS A 73 -2.38 8.18 6.73
C HIS A 73 -2.57 6.68 6.45
N LEU A 74 -2.05 5.86 7.31
CA LEU A 74 -2.08 4.40 7.16
C LEU A 74 -2.50 3.73 8.48
N HIS A 75 -3.39 2.75 8.37
CA HIS A 75 -3.77 1.84 9.46
C HIS A 75 -3.14 0.44 9.24
N PRO A 76 -1.83 0.27 9.46
CA PRO A 76 -1.14 -0.96 9.05
C PRO A 76 -1.63 -2.21 9.80
N LEU A 77 -1.98 -2.08 11.09
CA LEU A 77 -2.50 -3.20 11.87
C LEU A 77 -3.89 -3.61 11.41
N THR A 78 -4.77 -2.64 11.13
CA THR A 78 -6.11 -2.91 10.60
C THR A 78 -6.03 -3.52 9.22
N GLY A 79 -5.16 -3.01 8.35
CA GLY A 79 -4.91 -3.57 7.02
C GLY A 79 -4.39 -5.01 7.09
N ALA A 80 -3.43 -5.28 7.95
CA ALA A 80 -2.89 -6.63 8.15
C ALA A 80 -3.96 -7.59 8.68
N ALA A 81 -4.79 -7.15 9.64
CA ALA A 81 -5.90 -7.93 10.17
C ALA A 81 -6.93 -8.22 9.06
N ALA A 82 -7.36 -7.20 8.30
CA ALA A 82 -8.31 -7.40 7.20
C ALA A 82 -7.78 -8.38 6.14
N MET A 83 -6.48 -8.32 5.80
CA MET A 83 -5.85 -9.25 4.85
C MET A 83 -5.79 -10.70 5.36
N SER A 84 -5.94 -10.94 6.65
CA SER A 84 -6.02 -12.28 7.24
C SER A 84 -7.44 -12.80 7.43
N MET A 85 -8.45 -12.00 7.08
CA MET A 85 -9.87 -12.35 7.17
C MET A 85 -10.43 -12.73 5.81
N GLU A 86 -11.61 -13.36 5.80
CA GLU A 86 -12.39 -13.52 4.57
C GLU A 86 -12.98 -12.16 4.17
N ILE A 87 -12.60 -11.65 3.00
CA ILE A 87 -13.12 -10.39 2.48
C ILE A 87 -14.43 -10.64 1.75
N VAL A 88 -15.52 -10.08 2.25
CA VAL A 88 -16.85 -10.08 1.59
C VAL A 88 -17.35 -8.64 1.55
N SER A 89 -16.96 -7.92 0.52
CA SER A 89 -17.15 -6.47 0.37
C SER A 89 -18.06 -6.14 -0.80
N THR A 90 -18.45 -4.87 -0.90
CA THR A 90 -19.17 -4.31 -2.06
C THR A 90 -18.28 -4.02 -3.26
N GLU A 91 -16.96 -4.22 -3.15
CA GLU A 91 -15.97 -4.01 -4.19
C GLU A 91 -15.07 -5.22 -4.33
N ASP A 92 -14.50 -5.41 -5.54
CA ASP A 92 -13.46 -6.40 -5.76
C ASP A 92 -12.19 -6.01 -5.01
N TRP A 93 -11.66 -6.92 -4.20
CA TRP A 93 -10.38 -6.74 -3.52
C TRP A 93 -9.33 -7.60 -4.18
N VAL A 94 -8.34 -6.92 -4.79
CA VAL A 94 -7.16 -7.58 -5.36
C VAL A 94 -6.10 -7.71 -4.27
N LEU A 95 -5.91 -8.94 -3.79
CA LEU A 95 -4.98 -9.29 -2.72
C LEU A 95 -3.77 -10.04 -3.28
N PRO A 96 -2.65 -10.11 -2.56
CA PRO A 96 -1.53 -10.95 -2.97
C PRO A 96 -1.98 -12.41 -3.13
N GLY A 97 -1.96 -12.92 -4.36
CA GLY A 97 -2.27 -14.31 -4.67
C GLY A 97 -3.72 -14.64 -5.01
N HIS A 98 -4.68 -13.76 -4.74
CA HIS A 98 -6.09 -13.96 -5.11
C HIS A 98 -6.88 -12.66 -5.21
N THR A 99 -8.05 -12.74 -5.83
CA THR A 99 -9.04 -11.65 -5.84
C THR A 99 -10.29 -12.12 -5.11
N SER A 100 -10.75 -11.32 -4.15
CA SER A 100 -12.06 -11.51 -3.52
C SER A 100 -13.07 -10.69 -4.29
N PRO A 101 -14.04 -11.31 -5.00
CA PRO A 101 -15.03 -10.59 -5.79
C PRO A 101 -16.04 -9.88 -4.90
N ALA A 102 -16.63 -8.81 -5.42
CA ALA A 102 -17.70 -8.07 -4.77
C ALA A 102 -18.96 -8.93 -4.49
N ALA A 103 -19.71 -8.54 -3.47
CA ALA A 103 -21.07 -9.01 -3.20
C ALA A 103 -21.97 -7.77 -3.13
N HIS A 104 -23.00 -7.72 -3.96
CA HIS A 104 -23.85 -6.53 -4.09
C HIS A 104 -25.28 -6.74 -3.55
N THR A 105 -25.60 -7.96 -3.11
CA THR A 105 -26.91 -8.29 -2.57
C THR A 105 -26.80 -9.09 -1.26
N PRO A 106 -27.86 -9.09 -0.43
CA PRO A 106 -27.89 -9.92 0.77
C PRO A 106 -27.68 -11.41 0.49
N GLU A 107 -28.24 -11.89 -0.63
CA GLU A 107 -28.16 -13.30 -1.05
C GLU A 107 -26.71 -13.68 -1.42
N GLU A 108 -26.03 -12.81 -2.18
CA GLU A 108 -24.62 -13.01 -2.56
C GLU A 108 -23.74 -12.99 -1.32
N TYR A 109 -23.95 -12.02 -0.42
CA TYR A 109 -23.20 -11.90 0.83
C TYR A 109 -23.35 -13.18 1.68
N LEU A 110 -24.59 -13.63 1.90
CA LEU A 110 -24.89 -14.83 2.68
C LEU A 110 -24.30 -16.10 2.03
N ALA A 111 -24.35 -16.19 0.70
CA ALA A 111 -23.75 -17.31 -0.02
C ALA A 111 -22.23 -17.37 0.16
N ARG A 112 -21.56 -16.20 0.14
CA ARG A 112 -20.12 -16.07 0.39
C ARG A 112 -19.76 -16.47 1.82
N LEU A 113 -20.51 -16.00 2.82
CA LEU A 113 -20.29 -16.40 4.22
C LEU A 113 -20.41 -17.92 4.40
N LYS A 114 -21.45 -18.53 3.79
CA LYS A 114 -21.65 -19.98 3.85
C LYS A 114 -20.53 -20.78 3.16
N ALA A 115 -19.96 -20.22 2.09
CA ALA A 115 -18.83 -20.85 1.41
C ALA A 115 -17.56 -20.77 2.25
N ALA A 116 -17.30 -19.62 2.87
CA ALA A 116 -16.17 -19.42 3.76
C ALA A 116 -16.23 -20.32 5.00
N GLU A 117 -17.39 -20.42 5.63
CA GLU A 117 -17.61 -21.29 6.79
C GLU A 117 -17.37 -22.76 6.44
N ARG A 118 -17.83 -23.22 5.29
CA ARG A 118 -17.56 -24.60 4.82
C ARG A 118 -16.09 -24.83 4.59
N ALA A 119 -15.42 -23.87 3.95
CA ALA A 119 -13.99 -23.99 3.71
C ALA A 119 -13.18 -24.07 5.02
N LEU A 120 -13.55 -23.29 6.03
CA LEU A 120 -12.94 -23.33 7.36
C LEU A 120 -13.16 -24.71 8.02
N THR A 121 -14.41 -25.17 8.04
CA THR A 121 -14.79 -26.49 8.60
C THR A 121 -14.06 -27.66 7.90
N ASP A 122 -13.93 -27.60 6.58
CA ASP A 122 -13.26 -28.63 5.78
C ASP A 122 -11.75 -28.73 6.10
N THR A 123 -11.13 -27.67 6.62
CA THR A 123 -9.73 -27.73 7.10
C THR A 123 -9.59 -28.37 8.48
N GLY A 124 -10.70 -28.64 9.17
CA GLY A 124 -10.71 -29.12 10.55
C GLY A 124 -10.40 -28.02 11.58
N ASP A 125 -10.44 -26.76 11.16
CA ASP A 125 -10.31 -25.61 12.05
C ASP A 125 -11.66 -25.36 12.72
N ASP A 126 -11.68 -25.35 14.05
CA ASP A 126 -12.83 -25.04 14.91
C ASP A 126 -12.82 -23.60 15.43
N GLY A 127 -11.96 -22.76 14.84
CA GLY A 127 -11.80 -21.35 15.18
C GLY A 127 -12.92 -20.45 14.72
N TRP A 128 -12.71 -19.15 14.84
CA TRP A 128 -13.65 -18.13 14.42
C TRP A 128 -13.55 -17.88 12.93
N LEU A 129 -14.69 -17.83 12.25
CA LEU A 129 -14.74 -17.22 10.92
C LEU A 129 -14.71 -15.70 11.07
N LEU A 130 -13.57 -15.10 10.75
CA LEU A 130 -13.40 -13.65 10.76
C LEU A 130 -13.66 -13.11 9.36
N THR A 131 -14.51 -12.08 9.24
CA THR A 131 -14.86 -11.49 7.96
C THR A 131 -14.71 -9.98 7.96
N TRP A 132 -14.43 -9.42 6.79
CA TRP A 132 -14.29 -7.98 6.57
C TRP A 132 -15.17 -7.52 5.41
N GLY A 133 -15.76 -6.32 5.51
CA GLY A 133 -16.37 -5.64 4.37
C GLY A 133 -17.90 -5.60 4.38
N TYR A 134 -18.56 -6.04 5.47
CA TYR A 134 -20.03 -5.91 5.56
C TYR A 134 -20.50 -4.45 5.41
N HIS A 135 -21.55 -4.28 4.61
CA HIS A 135 -22.20 -2.98 4.39
C HIS A 135 -23.73 -3.10 4.46
N PRO A 136 -24.40 -2.45 5.43
CA PRO A 136 -25.81 -2.69 5.70
C PRO A 136 -26.76 -2.33 4.57
N LEU A 137 -26.44 -1.34 3.73
CA LEU A 137 -27.27 -0.94 2.59
C LEU A 137 -27.25 -1.94 1.44
N TRP A 138 -26.15 -2.70 1.29
CA TRP A 138 -25.97 -3.67 0.22
C TRP A 138 -26.26 -5.09 0.69
N HIS A 139 -25.75 -5.44 1.86
CA HIS A 139 -25.82 -6.80 2.38
C HIS A 139 -27.04 -7.04 3.26
N GLY A 140 -27.90 -6.00 3.44
CA GLY A 140 -29.13 -6.09 4.23
C GLY A 140 -28.88 -6.13 5.74
N PRO A 141 -29.94 -6.29 6.54
CA PRO A 141 -29.80 -6.43 7.97
C PRO A 141 -29.12 -7.75 8.33
N LEU A 142 -28.19 -7.69 9.27
CA LEU A 142 -27.44 -8.83 9.75
C LEU A 142 -27.73 -9.02 11.22
N ASP A 143 -28.65 -9.90 11.51
CA ASP A 143 -29.02 -10.29 12.86
C ASP A 143 -28.62 -11.75 13.15
N ARG A 144 -28.81 -12.18 14.37
CA ARG A 144 -28.53 -13.55 14.79
C ARG A 144 -29.26 -14.59 13.95
N THR A 145 -30.50 -14.31 13.55
CA THR A 145 -31.32 -15.25 12.75
C THR A 145 -30.69 -15.48 11.37
N VAL A 146 -30.11 -14.45 10.79
CA VAL A 146 -29.38 -14.54 9.51
C VAL A 146 -28.04 -15.25 9.71
N LEU A 147 -27.30 -14.92 10.77
CA LEU A 147 -26.00 -15.52 11.07
C LEU A 147 -26.10 -17.00 11.43
N ASP A 148 -27.15 -17.41 12.16
CA ASP A 148 -27.42 -18.83 12.47
C ASP A 148 -27.69 -19.69 11.22
N GLN A 149 -27.92 -19.07 10.05
CA GLN A 149 -27.99 -19.79 8.77
C GLN A 149 -26.61 -20.07 8.17
N VAL A 150 -25.58 -19.39 8.63
CA VAL A 150 -24.19 -19.57 8.18
C VAL A 150 -23.48 -20.58 9.06
N SER A 151 -23.46 -20.31 10.36
CA SER A 151 -22.76 -21.12 11.34
C SER A 151 -23.52 -21.11 12.67
N THR A 152 -23.43 -22.21 13.41
CA THR A 152 -23.89 -22.31 14.82
C THR A 152 -22.73 -22.14 15.79
N THR A 153 -21.51 -21.93 15.31
CA THR A 153 -20.30 -21.73 16.10
C THR A 153 -19.93 -20.24 16.18
N PHE A 154 -18.68 -19.89 16.07
CA PHE A 154 -18.24 -18.52 16.24
C PHE A 154 -18.07 -17.80 14.92
N LEU A 155 -18.78 -16.69 14.73
CA LEU A 155 -18.71 -15.83 13.57
C LEU A 155 -18.49 -14.39 14.03
N GLU A 156 -17.44 -13.75 13.54
CA GLU A 156 -17.21 -12.31 13.73
C GLU A 156 -17.25 -11.58 12.40
N ILE A 157 -18.03 -10.51 12.33
CA ILE A 157 -18.20 -9.69 11.14
C ILE A 157 -17.77 -8.27 11.43
N ASN A 158 -16.81 -7.80 10.67
CA ASN A 158 -16.31 -6.44 10.74
C ASN A 158 -16.84 -5.63 9.54
N ASN A 159 -17.46 -4.49 9.83
CA ASN A 159 -18.05 -3.61 8.81
C ASN A 159 -17.05 -2.67 8.13
N GLY A 160 -15.76 -2.75 8.49
CA GLY A 160 -14.73 -1.91 7.87
C GLY A 160 -14.79 -0.42 8.20
N THR A 161 -15.72 0.02 9.04
CA THR A 161 -15.74 1.40 9.53
C THR A 161 -14.70 1.55 10.64
N VAL A 162 -13.54 2.06 10.27
CA VAL A 162 -12.55 2.58 11.21
C VAL A 162 -12.93 4.04 11.45
N GLY A 163 -13.44 4.33 12.64
CA GLY A 163 -13.70 5.69 13.10
C GLY A 163 -12.44 6.49 13.36
#